data_12ed9817f235368f37d41bc4460cd6dc
#
_entry.id   12ed9817f235368f37d41bc4460cd6dc
#
_cell.length_a   1.000
_cell.length_b   1.000
_cell.length_c   1.000
_cell.angle_alpha   90.00
_cell.angle_beta   90.00
_cell.angle_gamma   90.00
#
_symmetry.space_group_name_H-M   'P 1'
#
loop_
_entity.id
_entity.type
_entity.pdbx_description
1 polymer ?
#
loop_
_entity_poly.entity_id
_entity_poly.type
_entity_poly.pdbx_seq_one_letter_code
_entity_poly.pdbx_strand_id
1 'polypeptide(L)'
;MNRQAEAQVNHFPNINFVRAFSLGALFITFIVLQTLSSFARPESLAPLAEKISPSVVNITTSTLVEGRTAPQGIVPEGSPFEDFFREFQDRNNNENGNRPRRSSALGSGFVISEDGYVVTNNHVIEGADEILIEFFNGSELKATVIGTDAKTDIALLKVE
;
A
#
# COMPACT_ATOMS: atom_id res chain seq x y z
N MET A 1 12.64 96.65 -4.96
CA MET A 1 11.70 95.57 -5.36
C MET A 1 12.55 94.28 -5.63
N ASN A 2 12.60 93.42 -4.62
CA ASN A 2 13.40 92.21 -4.65
C ASN A 2 12.48 91.04 -4.87
N ARG A 3 12.54 90.41 -6.05
CA ARG A 3 11.87 89.13 -6.31
C ARG A 3 12.84 88.01 -6.02
N GLN A 4 12.63 87.31 -4.94
CA GLN A 4 13.28 86.05 -4.68
C GLN A 4 12.60 84.94 -5.57
N ALA A 5 13.36 84.38 -6.47
CA ALA A 5 12.93 83.21 -7.21
C ALA A 5 13.17 81.99 -6.31
N GLU A 6 12.12 81.39 -5.84
CA GLU A 6 12.19 80.08 -5.18
C GLU A 6 12.53 79.01 -6.22
N ALA A 7 13.73 78.38 -6.10
CA ALA A 7 14.15 77.26 -6.86
C ALA A 7 13.40 76.04 -6.31
N GLN A 8 12.45 75.52 -7.05
CA GLN A 8 11.87 74.22 -6.77
C GLN A 8 12.93 73.07 -7.04
N VAL A 9 13.42 72.49 -5.98
CA VAL A 9 14.29 71.30 -6.05
C VAL A 9 13.40 70.13 -6.34
N ASN A 10 13.35 69.71 -7.61
CA ASN A 10 12.74 68.45 -8.01
C ASN A 10 13.56 67.27 -7.43
N HIS A 11 13.07 66.68 -6.37
CA HIS A 11 13.65 65.52 -5.73
C HIS A 11 13.23 64.28 -6.54
N PHE A 12 14.00 63.91 -7.59
CA PHE A 12 13.81 62.64 -8.26
C PHE A 12 14.33 61.52 -7.36
N PRO A 13 13.51 60.48 -7.07
CA PRO A 13 13.99 59.40 -6.26
C PRO A 13 15.15 58.68 -6.96
N ASN A 14 16.19 58.39 -6.20
CA ASN A 14 17.39 57.73 -6.70
C ASN A 14 17.00 56.41 -7.35
N ILE A 15 17.33 56.24 -8.65
CA ILE A 15 16.93 55.07 -9.46
C ILE A 15 17.38 53.76 -8.83
N ASN A 16 18.45 53.74 -8.04
CA ASN A 16 18.94 52.61 -7.30
C ASN A 16 18.01 52.25 -6.11
N PHE A 17 17.41 53.28 -5.47
CA PHE A 17 16.44 53.09 -4.40
C PHE A 17 15.13 52.47 -4.93
N VAL A 18 14.64 52.95 -6.08
CA VAL A 18 13.44 52.38 -6.73
C VAL A 18 13.66 50.95 -7.16
N ARG A 19 14.85 50.62 -7.74
CA ARG A 19 15.22 49.26 -8.11
C ARG A 19 15.33 48.34 -6.91
N ALA A 20 15.96 48.77 -5.80
CA ALA A 20 16.04 47.98 -4.59
C ALA A 20 14.67 47.70 -3.97
N PHE A 21 13.78 48.69 -3.98
CA PHE A 21 12.42 48.57 -3.46
C PHE A 21 11.57 47.63 -4.33
N SER A 22 11.68 47.69 -5.66
CA SER A 22 10.95 46.80 -6.57
C SER A 22 11.45 45.33 -6.48
N LEU A 23 12.75 45.12 -6.32
CA LEU A 23 13.33 43.79 -6.10
C LEU A 23 12.87 43.19 -4.75
N GLY A 24 12.83 44.00 -3.69
CA GLY A 24 12.32 43.59 -2.39
C GLY A 24 10.83 43.20 -2.44
N ALA A 25 10.01 44.01 -3.10
CA ALA A 25 8.60 43.73 -3.28
C ALA A 25 8.36 42.44 -4.07
N LEU A 26 9.14 42.21 -5.13
CA LEU A 26 9.07 40.97 -5.95
C LEU A 26 9.50 39.73 -5.18
N PHE A 27 10.49 39.86 -4.31
CA PHE A 27 10.94 38.77 -3.44
C PHE A 27 9.89 38.44 -2.37
N ILE A 28 9.24 39.44 -1.79
CA ILE A 28 8.15 39.26 -0.82
C ILE A 28 6.95 38.62 -1.48
N THR A 29 6.55 39.03 -2.69
CA THR A 29 5.45 38.38 -3.43
C THR A 29 5.76 36.97 -3.79
N PHE A 30 7.01 36.64 -4.16
CA PHE A 30 7.46 35.29 -4.43
C PHE A 30 7.36 34.39 -3.18
N ILE A 31 7.78 34.89 -2.00
CA ILE A 31 7.66 34.16 -0.73
C ILE A 31 6.18 33.90 -0.38
N VAL A 32 5.31 34.93 -0.53
CA VAL A 32 3.87 34.78 -0.26
C VAL A 32 3.22 33.78 -1.20
N LEU A 33 3.59 33.73 -2.50
CA LEU A 33 3.09 32.73 -3.43
C LEU A 33 3.49 31.30 -3.03
N GLN A 34 4.69 31.11 -2.51
CA GLN A 34 5.16 29.79 -2.06
C GLN A 34 4.39 29.29 -0.83
N THR A 35 3.95 30.19 0.06
CA THR A 35 3.18 29.79 1.25
C THR A 35 1.75 29.37 0.91
N LEU A 36 1.15 29.89 -0.17
CA LEU A 36 -0.19 29.51 -0.61
C LEU A 36 -0.27 28.09 -1.17
N SER A 37 0.85 27.52 -1.63
CA SER A 37 0.90 26.15 -2.16
C SER A 37 0.82 25.06 -1.08
N SER A 38 0.92 25.40 0.19
CA SER A 38 0.88 24.45 1.31
C SER A 38 -0.52 23.96 1.69
N PHE A 39 -1.58 24.57 1.15
CA PHE A 39 -2.97 24.20 1.48
C PHE A 39 -3.51 22.99 0.72
N ALA A 40 -2.71 22.37 -0.16
CA ALA A 40 -3.15 21.21 -0.95
C ALA A 40 -3.08 19.87 -0.20
N ARG A 41 -2.58 19.84 1.03
CA ARG A 41 -2.59 18.62 1.85
C ARG A 41 -3.80 18.65 2.79
N PRO A 42 -4.68 17.65 2.76
CA PRO A 42 -5.70 17.52 3.79
C PRO A 42 -5.02 17.45 5.16
N GLU A 43 -5.49 18.22 6.13
CA GLU A 43 -4.94 18.27 7.49
C GLU A 43 -4.90 16.89 8.16
N SER A 44 -5.80 15.98 7.74
CA SER A 44 -5.87 14.61 8.21
C SER A 44 -6.50 13.70 7.16
N LEU A 45 -5.97 12.48 7.02
CA LEU A 45 -6.59 11.40 6.23
C LEU A 45 -7.61 10.60 7.06
N ALA A 46 -7.72 10.87 8.36
CA ALA A 46 -8.59 10.11 9.25
C ALA A 46 -10.07 10.09 8.82
N PRO A 47 -10.70 11.22 8.41
CA PRO A 47 -12.08 11.20 7.95
C PRO A 47 -12.30 10.38 6.67
N LEU A 48 -11.30 10.38 5.78
CA LEU A 48 -11.34 9.56 4.57
C LEU A 48 -11.21 8.08 4.93
N ALA A 49 -10.24 7.73 5.78
CA ALA A 49 -10.03 6.36 6.24
C ALA A 49 -11.28 5.81 6.94
N GLU A 50 -11.89 6.57 7.84
CA GLU A 50 -13.14 6.19 8.51
C GLU A 50 -14.27 5.90 7.51
N LYS A 51 -14.39 6.73 6.49
CA LYS A 51 -15.43 6.59 5.46
C LYS A 51 -15.23 5.35 4.59
N ILE A 52 -13.99 5.00 4.23
CA ILE A 52 -13.70 3.88 3.31
C ILE A 52 -13.44 2.56 4.02
N SER A 53 -13.08 2.57 5.30
CA SER A 53 -12.78 1.35 6.07
C SER A 53 -13.85 0.26 5.99
N PRO A 54 -15.18 0.57 6.00
CA PRO A 54 -16.20 -0.45 5.86
C PRO A 54 -16.19 -1.19 4.51
N SER A 55 -15.58 -0.60 3.48
CA SER A 55 -15.42 -1.23 2.16
C SER A 55 -14.17 -2.08 2.03
N VAL A 56 -13.25 -1.97 2.98
CA VAL A 56 -12.00 -2.75 2.98
C VAL A 56 -12.25 -4.10 3.65
N VAL A 57 -11.77 -5.16 3.02
CA VAL A 57 -11.91 -6.53 3.53
C VAL A 57 -10.56 -7.22 3.62
N ASN A 58 -10.42 -8.15 4.56
CA ASN A 58 -9.34 -9.10 4.62
C ASN A 58 -9.71 -10.34 3.80
N ILE A 59 -8.75 -10.89 3.09
CA ILE A 59 -8.91 -12.09 2.28
C ILE A 59 -7.97 -13.14 2.81
N THR A 60 -8.52 -14.27 3.22
CA THR A 60 -7.74 -15.46 3.60
C THR A 60 -7.94 -16.52 2.53
N THR A 61 -6.86 -16.97 1.93
CA THR A 61 -6.86 -18.08 0.99
C THR A 61 -6.26 -19.30 1.64
N SER A 62 -6.77 -20.48 1.31
CA SER A 62 -6.19 -21.75 1.71
C SER A 62 -5.98 -22.64 0.52
N THR A 63 -4.82 -23.33 0.51
CA THR A 63 -4.41 -24.29 -0.52
C THR A 63 -4.02 -25.57 0.15
N LEU A 64 -4.53 -26.69 -0.35
CA LEU A 64 -4.11 -28.02 0.06
C LEU A 64 -2.77 -28.36 -0.64
N VAL A 65 -1.70 -28.23 0.10
CA VAL A 65 -0.40 -28.71 -0.38
C VAL A 65 -0.34 -30.19 -0.09
N GLU A 66 -0.45 -31.01 -1.14
CA GLU A 66 -0.13 -32.44 -1.01
C GLU A 66 1.28 -32.58 -0.44
N GLY A 67 1.41 -33.39 0.63
CA GLY A 67 2.68 -33.53 1.33
C GLY A 67 3.76 -33.98 0.34
N ARG A 68 4.54 -33.02 -0.15
CA ARG A 68 5.81 -33.36 -0.77
C ARG A 68 6.62 -34.01 0.30
N THR A 69 6.93 -35.32 0.10
CA THR A 69 8.11 -35.91 0.72
C THR A 69 9.22 -34.88 0.61
N ALA A 70 9.67 -34.34 1.77
CA ALA A 70 10.80 -33.43 1.80
C ALA A 70 11.86 -33.99 0.85
N PRO A 71 12.52 -33.17 0.01
CA PRO A 71 13.63 -33.65 -0.77
C PRO A 71 14.54 -34.36 0.23
N GLN A 72 14.79 -35.63 0.02
CA GLN A 72 15.80 -36.35 0.78
C GLN A 72 17.06 -35.51 0.67
N GLY A 73 17.35 -34.76 1.73
CA GLY A 73 18.60 -34.02 1.80
C GLY A 73 19.68 -35.03 1.54
N ILE A 74 20.39 -34.86 0.45
CA ILE A 74 21.55 -35.70 0.10
C ILE A 74 22.57 -35.39 1.17
N VAL A 75 22.47 -36.06 2.32
CA VAL A 75 23.54 -36.07 3.30
C VAL A 75 24.59 -37.01 2.68
N PRO A 76 25.80 -36.52 2.40
CA PRO A 76 26.86 -37.40 1.85
C PRO A 76 27.04 -38.61 2.76
N GLU A 77 27.07 -39.82 2.19
CA GLU A 77 27.36 -41.03 2.94
C GLU A 77 28.70 -40.90 3.68
N GLY A 78 28.67 -41.20 4.99
CA GLY A 78 29.84 -41.03 5.85
C GLY A 78 29.96 -39.68 6.56
N SER A 79 28.93 -38.83 6.48
CA SER A 79 28.87 -37.59 7.27
C SER A 79 28.70 -37.89 8.76
N PRO A 80 29.43 -37.22 9.70
CA PRO A 80 29.22 -37.35 11.15
C PRO A 80 27.81 -37.05 11.62
N PHE A 81 26.99 -36.44 10.76
CA PHE A 81 25.61 -36.05 11.06
C PHE A 81 24.56 -36.98 10.41
N GLU A 82 24.96 -38.04 9.75
CA GLU A 82 24.06 -38.95 9.05
C GLU A 82 23.04 -39.57 10.01
N ASP A 83 23.49 -40.07 11.16
CA ASP A 83 22.61 -40.68 12.18
C ASP A 83 21.63 -39.63 12.78
N PHE A 84 22.08 -38.42 12.99
CA PHE A 84 21.23 -37.32 13.48
C PHE A 84 20.13 -36.95 12.45
N PHE A 85 20.49 -36.84 11.18
CA PHE A 85 19.51 -36.51 10.12
C PHE A 85 18.54 -37.70 9.91
N ARG A 86 18.99 -38.93 10.03
CA ARG A 86 18.12 -40.11 9.93
C ARG A 86 17.12 -40.13 11.09
N GLU A 87 17.58 -39.95 12.32
CA GLU A 87 16.69 -39.89 13.49
C GLU A 87 15.70 -38.72 13.41
N PHE A 88 16.13 -37.56 12.91
CA PHE A 88 15.28 -36.41 12.71
C PHE A 88 14.23 -36.62 11.62
N GLN A 89 14.59 -37.31 10.52
CA GLN A 89 13.67 -37.68 9.46
C GLN A 89 12.66 -38.72 9.93
N ASP A 90 13.09 -39.74 10.69
CA ASP A 90 12.22 -40.78 11.22
C ASP A 90 11.20 -40.22 12.22
N ARG A 91 11.58 -39.29 13.07
CA ARG A 91 10.65 -38.59 13.95
C ARG A 91 9.65 -37.74 13.17
N ASN A 92 10.10 -37.03 12.15
CA ASN A 92 9.26 -36.14 11.35
C ASN A 92 8.30 -36.95 10.44
N ASN A 93 8.73 -38.14 9.96
CA ASN A 93 7.91 -39.03 9.16
C ASN A 93 6.88 -39.81 9.99
N ASN A 94 7.18 -40.12 11.27
CA ASN A 94 6.25 -40.87 12.12
C ASN A 94 5.12 -39.97 12.68
N GLU A 95 5.34 -38.68 12.87
CA GLU A 95 4.29 -37.81 13.40
C GLU A 95 3.44 -37.12 12.30
N ASN A 96 3.96 -36.91 11.07
CA ASN A 96 3.29 -36.12 10.04
C ASN A 96 3.45 -36.66 8.59
N GLY A 97 3.93 -37.87 8.40
CA GLY A 97 4.11 -38.47 7.08
C GLY A 97 2.78 -38.57 6.33
N ASN A 98 2.58 -37.75 5.32
CA ASN A 98 1.50 -37.83 4.34
C ASN A 98 0.14 -37.20 4.72
N ARG A 99 0.08 -36.25 5.70
CA ARG A 99 -1.14 -35.46 5.86
C ARG A 99 -1.05 -34.25 4.96
N PRO A 100 -2.07 -33.94 4.13
CA PRO A 100 -2.13 -32.71 3.37
C PRO A 100 -2.00 -31.52 4.33
N ARG A 101 -1.02 -30.66 4.08
CA ARG A 101 -0.87 -29.41 4.86
C ARG A 101 -1.69 -28.33 4.19
N ARG A 102 -2.53 -27.65 4.94
CA ARG A 102 -3.15 -26.41 4.49
C ARG A 102 -2.14 -25.27 4.60
N SER A 103 -1.84 -24.64 3.48
CA SER A 103 -1.12 -23.38 3.43
C SER A 103 -2.15 -22.28 3.35
N SER A 104 -2.00 -21.22 4.16
CA SER A 104 -2.87 -20.06 4.12
C SER A 104 -2.06 -18.84 3.73
N ALA A 105 -2.62 -18.00 2.87
CA ALA A 105 -2.10 -16.68 2.54
C ALA A 105 -3.13 -15.61 2.89
N LEU A 106 -2.65 -14.39 3.16
CA LEU A 106 -3.48 -13.24 3.53
C LEU A 106 -3.32 -12.15 2.49
N GLY A 107 -4.43 -11.49 2.19
CA GLY A 107 -4.49 -10.35 1.30
C GLY A 107 -5.56 -9.36 1.72
N SER A 108 -5.76 -8.35 0.92
CA SER A 108 -6.81 -7.35 1.12
C SER A 108 -7.60 -7.15 -0.16
N GLY A 109 -8.82 -6.66 -0.02
CA GLY A 109 -9.69 -6.33 -1.14
C GLY A 109 -10.66 -5.21 -0.80
N PHE A 110 -11.48 -4.86 -1.77
CA PHE A 110 -12.48 -3.81 -1.64
C PHE A 110 -13.84 -4.31 -2.12
N VAL A 111 -14.87 -4.12 -1.32
CA VAL A 111 -16.25 -4.28 -1.76
C VAL A 111 -16.59 -3.16 -2.73
N ILE A 112 -17.07 -3.51 -3.92
CA ILE A 112 -17.39 -2.55 -5.00
C ILE A 112 -18.88 -2.44 -5.27
N SER A 113 -19.71 -3.34 -4.74
CA SER A 113 -21.16 -3.28 -4.89
C SER A 113 -21.88 -3.94 -3.72
N GLU A 114 -23.13 -3.52 -3.50
CA GLU A 114 -24.03 -4.10 -2.49
C GLU A 114 -24.41 -5.56 -2.80
N ASP A 115 -24.28 -5.96 -4.07
CA ASP A 115 -24.50 -7.35 -4.49
C ASP A 115 -23.38 -8.29 -4.02
N GLY A 116 -22.33 -7.77 -3.36
CA GLY A 116 -21.24 -8.57 -2.81
C GLY A 116 -20.12 -8.88 -3.78
N TYR A 117 -19.85 -7.99 -4.74
CA TYR A 117 -18.65 -8.07 -5.56
C TYR A 117 -17.46 -7.42 -4.83
N VAL A 118 -16.33 -8.14 -4.87
CA VAL A 118 -15.07 -7.73 -4.22
C VAL A 118 -13.96 -7.76 -5.24
N VAL A 119 -13.14 -6.71 -5.27
CA VAL A 119 -11.93 -6.62 -6.09
C VAL A 119 -10.71 -6.85 -5.21
N THR A 120 -9.77 -7.66 -5.69
CA THR A 120 -8.48 -7.94 -5.06
C THR A 120 -7.41 -8.13 -6.13
N ASN A 121 -6.19 -8.47 -5.73
CA ASN A 121 -5.12 -8.82 -6.66
C ASN A 121 -5.21 -10.29 -7.07
N ASN A 122 -4.85 -10.57 -8.32
CA ASN A 122 -4.83 -11.93 -8.84
C ASN A 122 -3.87 -12.83 -8.05
N HIS A 123 -2.66 -12.33 -7.74
CA HIS A 123 -1.66 -13.11 -7.00
C HIS A 123 -2.10 -13.52 -5.58
N VAL A 124 -3.09 -12.81 -4.99
CA VAL A 124 -3.64 -13.15 -3.67
C VAL A 124 -4.46 -14.44 -3.72
N ILE A 125 -5.17 -14.67 -4.84
CA ILE A 125 -6.11 -15.78 -4.96
C ILE A 125 -5.60 -16.90 -5.90
N GLU A 126 -4.46 -16.71 -6.51
CA GLU A 126 -3.90 -17.67 -7.46
C GLU A 126 -3.59 -19.01 -6.77
N GLY A 127 -4.16 -20.09 -7.33
CA GLY A 127 -4.00 -21.44 -6.78
C GLY A 127 -4.72 -21.71 -5.46
N ALA A 128 -5.62 -20.83 -5.03
CA ALA A 128 -6.42 -21.03 -3.82
C ALA A 128 -7.53 -22.06 -4.06
N ASP A 129 -7.68 -23.04 -3.15
CA ASP A 129 -8.78 -23.99 -3.12
C ASP A 129 -10.02 -23.39 -2.40
N GLU A 130 -9.79 -22.47 -1.46
CA GLU A 130 -10.84 -21.81 -0.70
C GLU A 130 -10.46 -20.34 -0.46
N ILE A 131 -11.44 -19.48 -0.60
CA ILE A 131 -11.30 -18.02 -0.40
C ILE A 131 -12.34 -17.61 0.63
N LEU A 132 -11.87 -17.03 1.74
CA LEU A 132 -12.69 -16.43 2.80
C LEU A 132 -12.47 -14.93 2.82
N ILE A 133 -13.55 -14.19 2.94
CA ILE A 133 -13.55 -12.73 3.04
C ILE A 133 -14.08 -12.33 4.41
N GLU A 134 -13.23 -11.66 5.18
CA GLU A 134 -13.59 -11.07 6.47
C GLU A 134 -13.88 -9.57 6.27
N PHE A 135 -15.09 -9.18 6.65
CA PHE A 135 -15.56 -7.81 6.58
C PHE A 135 -15.18 -7.00 7.82
N PHE A 136 -15.27 -5.68 7.70
CA PHE A 136 -14.96 -4.74 8.78
C PHE A 136 -15.71 -5.02 10.10
N ASN A 137 -16.90 -5.58 10.03
CA ASN A 137 -17.70 -5.98 11.21
C ASN A 137 -17.30 -7.33 11.82
N GLY A 138 -16.27 -8.00 11.28
CA GLY A 138 -15.79 -9.31 11.71
C GLY A 138 -16.61 -10.49 11.17
N SER A 139 -17.56 -10.27 10.28
CA SER A 139 -18.26 -11.39 9.60
C SER A 139 -17.36 -11.99 8.51
N GLU A 140 -17.41 -13.30 8.35
CA GLU A 140 -16.68 -14.03 7.33
C GLU A 140 -17.66 -14.70 6.35
N LEU A 141 -17.40 -14.55 5.06
CA LEU A 141 -18.15 -15.23 3.99
C LEU A 141 -17.18 -15.90 3.02
N LYS A 142 -17.61 -17.00 2.43
CA LYS A 142 -16.92 -17.63 1.31
C LYS A 142 -17.11 -16.79 0.06
N ALA A 143 -16.11 -16.83 -0.81
CA ALA A 143 -16.18 -16.17 -2.09
C ALA A 143 -15.78 -17.10 -3.23
N THR A 144 -16.39 -16.85 -4.39
CA THR A 144 -16.10 -17.51 -5.65
C THR A 144 -15.40 -16.54 -6.60
N VAL A 145 -14.50 -17.05 -7.44
CA VAL A 145 -13.81 -16.26 -8.46
C VAL A 145 -14.72 -16.06 -9.67
N ILE A 146 -15.02 -14.81 -10.01
CA ILE A 146 -15.79 -14.45 -11.20
C ILE A 146 -14.89 -14.28 -12.42
N GLY A 147 -13.71 -13.68 -12.22
CA GLY A 147 -12.74 -13.48 -13.28
C GLY A 147 -11.42 -12.94 -12.75
N THR A 148 -10.37 -13.14 -13.54
CA THR A 148 -9.01 -12.70 -13.22
C THR A 148 -8.34 -12.11 -14.45
N ASP A 149 -7.44 -11.17 -14.22
CA ASP A 149 -6.50 -10.67 -15.22
C ASP A 149 -5.09 -10.65 -14.61
N ALA A 150 -4.29 -11.63 -14.99
CA ALA A 150 -2.91 -11.77 -14.51
C ALA A 150 -1.98 -10.65 -15.02
N LYS A 151 -2.34 -9.95 -16.11
CA LYS A 151 -1.50 -8.86 -16.65
C LYS A 151 -1.62 -7.59 -15.83
N THR A 152 -2.82 -7.29 -15.36
CA THR A 152 -3.10 -6.14 -14.50
C THR A 152 -3.08 -6.49 -13.02
N ASP A 153 -2.92 -7.77 -12.70
CA ASP A 153 -2.97 -8.31 -11.34
C ASP A 153 -4.29 -7.99 -10.62
N ILE A 154 -5.42 -8.13 -11.33
CA ILE A 154 -6.75 -7.89 -10.79
C ILE A 154 -7.55 -9.18 -10.77
N ALA A 155 -8.30 -9.39 -9.70
CA ALA A 155 -9.30 -10.45 -9.57
C ALA A 155 -10.63 -9.89 -9.09
N LEU A 156 -11.73 -10.43 -9.63
CA LEU A 156 -13.10 -10.14 -9.21
C LEU A 156 -13.68 -11.38 -8.52
N LEU A 157 -14.14 -11.18 -7.30
CA LEU A 157 -14.76 -12.19 -6.46
C LEU A 157 -16.24 -11.86 -6.22
N LYS A 158 -17.00 -12.90 -5.90
CA LYS A 158 -18.40 -12.78 -5.45
C LYS A 158 -18.56 -13.52 -4.13
N VAL A 159 -19.04 -12.83 -3.10
CA VAL A 159 -19.42 -13.47 -1.82
C VAL A 159 -20.75 -14.18 -1.94
N GLU A 160 -20.89 -15.30 -1.23
CA GLU A 160 -22.07 -16.15 -1.18
C GLU A 160 -22.97 -15.79 0.02
#